data_2c8547260a92072b189b600d24723a6a
#
_entry.id   2c8547260a92072b189b600d24723a6a
#
_cell.length_a   1.000
_cell.length_b   1.000
_cell.length_c   1.000
_cell.angle_alpha   90.00
_cell.angle_beta   90.00
_cell.angle_gamma   90.00
#
_symmetry.space_group_name_H-M   'P 1'
#
loop_
_entity.id
_entity.type
_entity.pdbx_description
1 polymer ?
#
loop_
_entity_poly.entity_id
_entity_poly.type
_entity_poly.pdbx_seq_one_letter_code
_entity_poly.pdbx_strand_id
1 'polypeptide(L)'
;MKPPSVLLVDDERFFLSVQRDFLKGSPIAVLSAPGGEEALRIAREQRPDLIYLDCRMPEMDGVACCTILKGDRELRTIPVLMMVQEGKEKDRERCLAAGCDGIIAKPIDRREFLEAGRRFVPEVERRHQRIRCGSLAVFRRGDASFHGSIEDISFCGVYVGSRCDVKIEDRIQLGFFLPGSDLIETDARVAWVNQGHRRIKPTMPEGFGVEFVGIAAEAADQVKRYIAAYVPR
;
A
#
# COMPACT_ATOMS: atom_id res chain seq x y z
N MET A 1 -1.44 -13.10 -14.93
CA MET A 1 -2.49 -13.23 -13.89
C MET A 1 -3.17 -11.89 -13.73
N LYS A 2 -4.49 -11.85 -13.50
CA LYS A 2 -5.23 -10.61 -13.23
C LYS A 2 -4.73 -10.04 -11.87
N PRO A 3 -4.46 -8.73 -11.74
CA PRO A 3 -4.10 -8.17 -10.44
C PRO A 3 -5.23 -8.37 -9.43
N PRO A 4 -4.93 -8.55 -8.14
CA PRO A 4 -5.94 -8.57 -7.10
C PRO A 4 -6.79 -7.30 -7.14
N SER A 5 -8.05 -7.41 -6.76
CA SER A 5 -9.00 -6.31 -6.81
C SER A 5 -9.62 -6.04 -5.44
N VAL A 6 -9.75 -4.77 -5.10
CA VAL A 6 -10.32 -4.30 -3.83
C VAL A 6 -11.51 -3.40 -4.14
N LEU A 7 -12.64 -3.65 -3.48
CA LEU A 7 -13.83 -2.82 -3.58
C LEU A 7 -13.95 -1.91 -2.35
N LEU A 8 -14.05 -0.61 -2.61
CA LEU A 8 -14.30 0.42 -1.62
C LEU A 8 -15.76 0.82 -1.67
N VAL A 9 -16.45 0.81 -0.52
CA VAL A 9 -17.88 1.11 -0.44
C VAL A 9 -18.13 2.17 0.64
N ASP A 10 -18.56 3.34 0.22
CA ASP A 10 -18.88 4.48 1.09
C ASP A 10 -19.78 5.45 0.30
N ASP A 11 -20.81 6.01 0.91
CA ASP A 11 -21.72 6.95 0.25
C ASP A 11 -21.10 8.34 0.09
N GLU A 12 -20.07 8.66 0.87
CA GLU A 12 -19.35 9.91 0.77
C GLU A 12 -18.16 9.81 -0.20
N ARG A 13 -18.24 10.52 -1.31
CA ARG A 13 -17.16 10.59 -2.32
C ARG A 13 -15.81 11.00 -1.74
N PHE A 14 -15.83 11.83 -0.70
CA PHE A 14 -14.62 12.24 -0.01
C PHE A 14 -13.89 11.06 0.61
N PHE A 15 -14.59 10.20 1.35
CA PHE A 15 -13.98 9.02 1.97
C PHE A 15 -13.51 8.00 0.94
N LEU A 16 -14.26 7.78 -0.14
CA LEU A 16 -13.80 6.96 -1.26
C LEU A 16 -12.49 7.49 -1.87
N SER A 17 -12.34 8.81 -1.98
CA SER A 17 -11.10 9.43 -2.47
C SER A 17 -9.93 9.20 -1.52
N VAL A 18 -10.13 9.41 -0.21
CA VAL A 18 -9.11 9.19 0.83
C VAL A 18 -8.66 7.72 0.85
N GLN A 19 -9.60 6.78 0.85
CA GLN A 19 -9.30 5.34 0.84
C GLN A 19 -8.54 4.94 -0.45
N ARG A 20 -8.94 5.48 -1.59
CA ARG A 20 -8.24 5.26 -2.87
C ARG A 20 -6.82 5.81 -2.82
N ASP A 21 -6.61 6.98 -2.20
CA ASP A 21 -5.27 7.54 -2.03
C ASP A 21 -4.40 6.69 -1.08
N PHE A 22 -4.99 6.05 -0.08
CA PHE A 22 -4.26 5.10 0.77
C PHE A 22 -3.74 3.89 -0.01
N LEU A 23 -4.52 3.43 -0.99
CA LEU A 23 -4.16 2.29 -1.85
C LEU A 23 -3.31 2.69 -3.07
N LYS A 24 -3.08 4.00 -3.27
CA LYS A 24 -2.29 4.50 -4.39
C LYS A 24 -0.87 3.95 -4.32
N GLY A 25 -0.49 3.23 -5.37
CA GLY A 25 0.81 2.58 -5.45
C GLY A 25 0.82 1.10 -5.02
N SER A 26 -0.27 0.56 -4.53
CA SER A 26 -0.45 -0.89 -4.41
C SER A 26 -0.74 -1.48 -5.79
N PRO A 27 -0.14 -2.63 -6.18
CA PRO A 27 -0.38 -3.27 -7.48
C PRO A 27 -1.71 -4.04 -7.48
N ILE A 28 -2.80 -3.34 -7.22
CA ILE A 28 -4.17 -3.85 -7.14
C ILE A 28 -5.11 -3.04 -8.01
N ALA A 29 -6.19 -3.64 -8.46
CA ALA A 29 -7.30 -2.93 -9.08
C ALA A 29 -8.23 -2.40 -7.99
N VAL A 30 -8.54 -1.10 -8.00
CA VAL A 30 -9.44 -0.47 -7.04
C VAL A 30 -10.78 -0.20 -7.69
N LEU A 31 -11.81 -0.86 -7.19
CA LEU A 31 -13.21 -0.66 -7.53
C LEU A 31 -13.87 0.24 -6.48
N SER A 32 -14.97 0.89 -6.80
CA SER A 32 -15.71 1.69 -5.83
C SER A 32 -17.21 1.64 -6.08
N ALA A 33 -17.98 1.64 -5.01
CA ALA A 33 -19.43 1.70 -5.00
C ALA A 33 -19.90 2.80 -4.03
N PRO A 34 -20.90 3.62 -4.41
CA PRO A 34 -21.45 4.66 -3.55
C PRO A 34 -22.53 4.15 -2.57
N GLY A 35 -22.76 2.83 -2.48
CA GLY A 35 -23.77 2.25 -1.61
C GLY A 35 -23.83 0.73 -1.70
N GLY A 36 -24.65 0.14 -0.82
CA GLY A 36 -24.72 -1.32 -0.65
C GLY A 36 -25.25 -2.07 -1.87
N GLU A 37 -26.25 -1.56 -2.58
CA GLU A 37 -26.82 -2.22 -3.77
C GLU A 37 -25.79 -2.33 -4.89
N GLU A 38 -25.09 -1.24 -5.18
CA GLU A 38 -24.03 -1.20 -6.18
C GLU A 38 -22.86 -2.09 -5.77
N ALA A 39 -22.52 -2.12 -4.47
CA ALA A 39 -21.50 -3.02 -3.94
C ALA A 39 -21.85 -4.49 -4.19
N LEU A 40 -23.08 -4.91 -3.95
CA LEU A 40 -23.55 -6.26 -4.23
C LEU A 40 -23.48 -6.60 -5.72
N ARG A 41 -23.87 -5.66 -6.59
CA ARG A 41 -23.78 -5.84 -8.04
C ARG A 41 -22.32 -6.06 -8.48
N ILE A 42 -21.41 -5.19 -8.04
CA ILE A 42 -19.99 -5.31 -8.36
C ILE A 42 -19.39 -6.60 -7.78
N ALA A 43 -19.78 -6.98 -6.56
CA ALA A 43 -19.29 -8.20 -5.95
C ALA A 43 -19.68 -9.45 -6.75
N ARG A 44 -20.90 -9.50 -7.31
CA ARG A 44 -21.33 -10.61 -8.18
C ARG A 44 -20.60 -10.65 -9.52
N GLU A 45 -20.44 -9.49 -10.16
CA GLU A 45 -19.87 -9.39 -11.50
C GLU A 45 -18.35 -9.53 -11.52
N GLN A 46 -17.65 -8.92 -10.53
CA GLN A 46 -16.20 -8.78 -10.58
C GLN A 46 -15.44 -9.61 -9.54
N ARG A 47 -16.13 -10.14 -8.51
CA ARG A 47 -15.54 -11.00 -7.47
C ARG A 47 -14.25 -10.36 -6.89
N PRO A 48 -14.36 -9.23 -6.18
CA PRO A 48 -13.18 -8.61 -5.58
C PRO A 48 -12.55 -9.52 -4.53
N ASP A 49 -11.25 -9.38 -4.35
CA ASP A 49 -10.48 -10.17 -3.37
C ASP A 49 -10.61 -9.62 -1.95
N LEU A 50 -11.15 -8.40 -1.80
CA LEU A 50 -11.41 -7.74 -0.51
C LEU A 50 -12.45 -6.63 -0.70
N ILE A 51 -13.31 -6.45 0.29
CA ILE A 51 -14.27 -5.33 0.36
C ILE A 51 -13.99 -4.52 1.63
N TYR A 52 -13.79 -3.20 1.49
CA TYR A 52 -13.91 -2.24 2.57
C TYR A 52 -15.30 -1.63 2.51
N LEU A 53 -16.06 -1.73 3.58
CA LEU A 53 -17.48 -1.41 3.58
C LEU A 53 -17.83 -0.46 4.73
N ASP A 54 -18.33 0.71 4.41
CA ASP A 54 -18.87 1.60 5.46
C ASP A 54 -20.08 0.97 6.14
N CYS A 55 -20.14 1.12 7.47
CA CYS A 55 -21.24 0.60 8.26
C CYS A 55 -22.54 1.35 8.01
N ARG A 56 -22.48 2.68 7.83
CA ARG A 56 -23.68 3.53 7.75
C ARG A 56 -23.77 4.23 6.40
N MET A 57 -24.67 3.73 5.58
CA MET A 57 -24.99 4.32 4.28
C MET A 57 -26.52 4.46 4.16
N PRO A 58 -27.02 5.41 3.35
CA PRO A 58 -28.45 5.52 3.04
C PRO A 58 -28.95 4.28 2.28
N GLU A 59 -30.25 4.07 2.28
CA GLU A 59 -30.99 2.98 1.60
C GLU A 59 -30.60 1.59 2.12
N MET A 60 -29.43 1.07 1.75
CA MET A 60 -28.89 -0.20 2.26
C MET A 60 -27.66 0.08 3.13
N ASP A 61 -27.78 -0.11 4.44
CA ASP A 61 -26.65 0.03 5.36
C ASP A 61 -25.61 -1.09 5.15
N GLY A 62 -24.36 -0.84 5.60
CA GLY A 62 -23.26 -1.80 5.41
C GLY A 62 -23.49 -3.12 6.13
N VAL A 63 -24.25 -3.10 7.25
CA VAL A 63 -24.59 -4.33 8.00
C VAL A 63 -25.49 -5.22 7.16
N ALA A 64 -26.53 -4.65 6.53
CA ALA A 64 -27.41 -5.39 5.61
C ALA A 64 -26.64 -5.92 4.40
N CYS A 65 -25.80 -5.08 3.78
CA CYS A 65 -24.95 -5.48 2.68
C CYS A 65 -24.02 -6.64 3.07
N CYS A 66 -23.33 -6.56 4.20
CA CYS A 66 -22.45 -7.61 4.72
C CYS A 66 -23.21 -8.91 4.96
N THR A 67 -24.40 -8.84 5.57
CA THR A 67 -25.26 -10.01 5.82
C THR A 67 -25.60 -10.72 4.51
N ILE A 68 -25.96 -9.98 3.46
CA ILE A 68 -26.26 -10.56 2.15
C ILE A 68 -25.00 -11.19 1.54
N LEU A 69 -23.84 -10.51 1.56
CA LEU A 69 -22.57 -11.03 1.06
C LEU A 69 -22.20 -12.34 1.76
N LYS A 70 -22.31 -12.40 3.10
CA LYS A 70 -21.94 -13.57 3.89
C LYS A 70 -22.98 -14.70 3.84
N GLY A 71 -24.23 -14.39 3.53
CA GLY A 71 -25.29 -15.37 3.30
C GLY A 71 -25.25 -16.02 1.89
N ASP A 72 -24.64 -15.36 0.92
CA ASP A 72 -24.54 -15.84 -0.45
C ASP A 72 -23.45 -16.91 -0.58
N ARG A 73 -23.78 -18.07 -1.17
CA ARG A 73 -22.86 -19.22 -1.32
C ARG A 73 -21.60 -18.88 -2.10
N GLU A 74 -21.70 -17.97 -3.05
CA GLU A 74 -20.62 -17.62 -3.95
C GLU A 74 -19.80 -16.41 -3.47
N LEU A 75 -20.40 -15.52 -2.67
CA LEU A 75 -19.77 -14.28 -2.21
C LEU A 75 -19.18 -14.38 -0.79
N ARG A 76 -19.67 -15.32 0.03
CA ARG A 76 -19.30 -15.43 1.45
C ARG A 76 -17.81 -15.59 1.74
N THR A 77 -17.06 -16.06 0.73
CA THR A 77 -15.59 -16.22 0.84
C THR A 77 -14.83 -14.92 0.63
N ILE A 78 -15.49 -13.88 0.10
CA ILE A 78 -14.88 -12.56 -0.07
C ILE A 78 -14.73 -11.92 1.33
N PRO A 79 -13.50 -11.56 1.74
CA PRO A 79 -13.30 -10.86 3.01
C PRO A 79 -13.99 -9.49 3.01
N VAL A 80 -14.61 -9.14 4.13
CA VAL A 80 -15.29 -7.85 4.33
C VAL A 80 -14.73 -7.18 5.57
N LEU A 81 -14.12 -6.01 5.40
CA LEU A 81 -13.67 -5.13 6.47
C LEU A 81 -14.68 -4.00 6.64
N MET A 82 -15.35 -3.96 7.80
CA MET A 82 -16.34 -2.93 8.10
C MET A 82 -15.68 -1.69 8.70
N MET A 83 -16.08 -0.50 8.24
CA MET A 83 -15.62 0.76 8.81
C MET A 83 -16.69 1.31 9.74
N VAL A 84 -16.36 1.50 11.01
CA VAL A 84 -17.31 1.86 12.08
C VAL A 84 -16.81 3.12 12.80
N GLN A 85 -17.72 4.05 13.10
CA GLN A 85 -17.38 5.24 13.86
C GLN A 85 -16.95 4.87 15.29
N GLU A 86 -15.85 5.45 15.77
CA GLU A 86 -15.35 5.26 17.13
C GLU A 86 -16.42 5.55 18.19
N GLY A 87 -16.49 4.73 19.23
CA GLY A 87 -17.48 4.85 20.31
C GLY A 87 -18.88 4.32 19.97
N LYS A 88 -19.08 3.71 18.79
CA LYS A 88 -20.36 3.10 18.38
C LYS A 88 -20.35 1.57 18.61
N GLU A 89 -20.29 1.15 19.87
CA GLU A 89 -20.22 -0.29 20.22
C GLU A 89 -21.38 -1.11 19.65
N LYS A 90 -22.61 -0.57 19.64
CA LYS A 90 -23.76 -1.26 19.03
C LYS A 90 -23.58 -1.52 17.54
N ASP A 91 -22.96 -0.60 16.80
CA ASP A 91 -22.70 -0.81 15.38
C ASP A 91 -21.59 -1.85 15.20
N ARG A 92 -20.58 -1.83 16.06
CA ARG A 92 -19.52 -2.84 16.09
C ARG A 92 -20.10 -4.25 16.30
N GLU A 93 -20.98 -4.41 17.29
CA GLU A 93 -21.67 -5.69 17.57
C GLU A 93 -22.50 -6.15 16.36
N ARG A 94 -23.26 -5.24 15.73
CA ARG A 94 -24.06 -5.53 14.52
C ARG A 94 -23.16 -5.99 13.35
N CYS A 95 -22.03 -5.34 13.13
CA CYS A 95 -21.08 -5.72 12.08
C CYS A 95 -20.50 -7.13 12.33
N LEU A 96 -20.12 -7.44 13.57
CA LEU A 96 -19.65 -8.79 13.94
C LEU A 96 -20.73 -9.84 13.74
N ALA A 97 -21.97 -9.55 14.15
CA ALA A 97 -23.11 -10.45 13.95
C ALA A 97 -23.44 -10.69 12.47
N ALA A 98 -23.15 -9.72 11.58
CA ALA A 98 -23.29 -9.87 10.14
C ALA A 98 -22.19 -10.74 9.52
N GLY A 99 -21.18 -11.16 10.29
CA GLY A 99 -20.11 -12.05 9.85
C GLY A 99 -18.95 -11.36 9.12
N CYS A 100 -18.70 -10.07 9.38
CA CYS A 100 -17.53 -9.39 8.82
C CYS A 100 -16.22 -10.01 9.31
N ASP A 101 -15.16 -9.89 8.51
CA ASP A 101 -13.84 -10.49 8.79
C ASP A 101 -12.93 -9.55 9.59
N GLY A 102 -13.35 -8.29 9.78
CA GLY A 102 -12.65 -7.31 10.60
C GLY A 102 -13.35 -5.97 10.64
N ILE A 103 -12.92 -5.13 11.58
CA ILE A 103 -13.48 -3.79 11.80
C ILE A 103 -12.32 -2.79 11.88
N ILE A 104 -12.50 -1.65 11.21
CA ILE A 104 -11.62 -0.50 11.23
C ILE A 104 -12.39 0.67 11.85
N ALA A 105 -11.77 1.37 12.81
CA ALA A 105 -12.39 2.54 13.43
C ALA A 105 -12.32 3.77 12.53
N LYS A 106 -13.38 4.60 12.49
CA LYS A 106 -13.33 5.95 11.94
C LYS A 106 -13.06 6.96 13.08
N PRO A 107 -12.16 7.95 12.92
CA PRO A 107 -11.50 8.37 11.68
C PRO A 107 -10.47 7.35 11.21
N ILE A 108 -10.45 7.06 9.90
CA ILE A 108 -9.63 6.00 9.32
C ILE A 108 -8.16 6.40 9.36
N ASP A 109 -7.35 5.69 10.15
CA ASP A 109 -5.91 5.78 10.09
C ASP A 109 -5.36 5.00 8.89
N ARG A 110 -4.49 5.62 8.10
CA ARG A 110 -3.92 5.01 6.90
C ARG A 110 -3.19 3.70 7.19
N ARG A 111 -2.43 3.64 8.28
CA ARG A 111 -1.65 2.46 8.66
C ARG A 111 -2.56 1.31 9.03
N GLU A 112 -3.56 1.57 9.88
CA GLU A 112 -4.56 0.58 10.29
C GLU A 112 -5.34 0.04 9.10
N PHE A 113 -5.78 0.92 8.19
CA PHE A 113 -6.49 0.55 6.96
C PHE A 113 -5.69 -0.41 6.09
N LEU A 114 -4.41 -0.08 5.82
CA LEU A 114 -3.52 -0.90 5.00
C LEU A 114 -3.16 -2.21 5.71
N GLU A 115 -2.90 -2.19 7.02
CA GLU A 115 -2.55 -3.38 7.79
C GLU A 115 -3.72 -4.37 7.86
N ALA A 116 -4.95 -3.89 8.03
CA ALA A 116 -6.13 -4.73 8.02
C ALA A 116 -6.32 -5.41 6.65
N GLY A 117 -6.20 -4.66 5.55
CA GLY A 117 -6.36 -5.21 4.21
C GLY A 117 -5.27 -6.19 3.81
N ARG A 118 -4.02 -5.95 4.22
CA ARG A 118 -2.89 -6.82 3.92
C ARG A 118 -3.05 -8.25 4.45
N ARG A 119 -3.84 -8.45 5.48
CA ARG A 119 -4.14 -9.79 6.02
C ARG A 119 -4.86 -10.68 4.99
N PHE A 120 -5.61 -10.08 4.08
CA PHE A 120 -6.42 -10.78 3.07
C PHE A 120 -5.81 -10.63 1.67
N VAL A 121 -5.30 -9.46 1.34
CA VAL A 121 -4.67 -9.14 0.07
C VAL A 121 -3.26 -8.60 0.34
N PRO A 122 -2.22 -9.45 0.29
CA PRO A 122 -0.84 -9.04 0.61
C PRO A 122 -0.30 -7.90 -0.25
N GLU A 123 -0.90 -7.68 -1.43
CA GLU A 123 -0.58 -6.59 -2.35
C GLU A 123 -1.07 -5.22 -1.85
N VAL A 124 -2.06 -5.17 -0.95
CA VAL A 124 -2.42 -3.96 -0.20
C VAL A 124 -1.19 -3.57 0.62
N GLU A 125 -0.67 -2.38 0.50
CA GLU A 125 0.58 -1.90 1.11
C GLU A 125 1.88 -2.34 0.41
N ARG A 126 1.89 -3.25 -0.54
CA ARG A 126 3.05 -3.35 -1.41
C ARG A 126 3.15 -2.06 -2.21
N ARG A 127 3.78 -1.07 -1.60
CA ARG A 127 4.24 0.12 -2.31
C ARG A 127 5.17 -0.37 -3.42
N HIS A 128 4.60 -0.60 -4.60
CA HIS A 128 5.29 -1.01 -5.83
C HIS A 128 6.16 -2.29 -5.72
N GLN A 129 6.05 -3.10 -6.74
CA GLN A 129 6.98 -4.21 -6.97
C GLN A 129 8.41 -3.68 -6.84
N ARG A 130 9.21 -4.34 -6.01
CA ARG A 130 10.62 -4.03 -5.87
C ARG A 130 11.42 -4.94 -6.79
N ILE A 131 12.23 -4.34 -7.61
CA ILE A 131 13.11 -5.04 -8.56
C ILE A 131 14.53 -5.01 -8.00
N ARG A 132 15.18 -6.17 -7.92
CA ARG A 132 16.60 -6.23 -7.57
C ARG A 132 17.40 -5.45 -8.59
N CYS A 133 18.35 -4.65 -8.12
CA CYS A 133 19.09 -3.73 -8.96
C CYS A 133 20.60 -3.99 -8.94
N GLY A 134 21.23 -4.05 -7.78
CA GLY A 134 22.68 -4.27 -7.65
C GLY A 134 23.56 -3.10 -8.15
N SER A 135 23.00 -1.91 -8.30
CA SER A 135 23.72 -0.73 -8.80
C SER A 135 24.46 -0.01 -7.69
N LEU A 136 25.56 0.68 -8.04
CA LEU A 136 26.26 1.55 -7.12
C LEU A 136 25.44 2.81 -6.82
N ALA A 137 25.55 3.29 -5.59
CA ALA A 137 24.95 4.53 -5.14
C ALA A 137 25.94 5.39 -4.39
N VAL A 138 25.80 6.69 -4.56
CA VAL A 138 26.47 7.72 -3.74
C VAL A 138 25.37 8.50 -3.05
N PHE A 139 25.51 8.76 -1.77
CA PHE A 139 24.56 9.61 -1.06
C PHE A 139 25.26 10.57 -0.12
N ARG A 140 24.66 11.73 0.06
CA ARG A 140 25.17 12.79 0.92
C ARG A 140 24.20 13.03 2.08
N ARG A 141 24.76 13.17 3.26
CA ARG A 141 24.05 13.62 4.48
C ARG A 141 24.80 14.79 5.07
N GLY A 142 24.24 16.00 4.96
CA GLY A 142 24.97 17.23 5.20
C GLY A 142 26.18 17.34 4.27
N ASP A 143 27.36 17.60 4.82
CA ASP A 143 28.60 17.74 4.04
C ASP A 143 29.32 16.41 3.78
N ALA A 144 28.88 15.31 4.39
CA ALA A 144 29.52 14.02 4.26
C ALA A 144 28.94 13.21 3.08
N SER A 145 29.83 12.61 2.28
CA SER A 145 29.48 11.71 1.18
C SER A 145 29.78 10.27 1.55
N PHE A 146 28.91 9.37 1.16
CA PHE A 146 28.97 7.94 1.45
C PHE A 146 28.71 7.15 0.18
N HIS A 147 29.18 5.90 0.16
CA HIS A 147 28.94 4.95 -0.90
C HIS A 147 28.06 3.80 -0.41
N GLY A 148 27.29 3.24 -1.30
CA GLY A 148 26.46 2.09 -1.06
C GLY A 148 26.06 1.37 -2.33
N SER A 149 25.18 0.39 -2.21
CA SER A 149 24.59 -0.33 -3.34
C SER A 149 23.08 -0.19 -3.31
N ILE A 150 22.45 -0.05 -4.47
CA ILE A 150 21.00 -0.17 -4.59
C ILE A 150 20.66 -1.65 -4.70
N GLU A 151 20.15 -2.23 -3.66
CA GLU A 151 19.80 -3.65 -3.64
C GLU A 151 18.48 -3.94 -4.35
N ASP A 152 17.49 -3.08 -4.10
CA ASP A 152 16.20 -3.10 -4.77
C ASP A 152 15.63 -1.69 -4.98
N ILE A 153 14.83 -1.55 -6.01
CA ILE A 153 14.18 -0.30 -6.40
C ILE A 153 12.68 -0.49 -6.62
N SER A 154 11.91 0.53 -6.29
CA SER A 154 10.49 0.69 -6.59
C SER A 154 10.20 2.10 -7.11
N PHE A 155 8.98 2.39 -7.55
CA PHE A 155 8.59 3.74 -7.99
C PHE A 155 8.74 4.83 -6.91
N CYS A 156 8.69 4.46 -5.62
CA CYS A 156 8.72 5.40 -4.52
C CYS A 156 10.04 5.47 -3.78
N GLY A 157 11.00 4.57 -4.07
CA GLY A 157 12.25 4.55 -3.32
C GLY A 157 13.08 3.31 -3.54
N VAL A 158 14.21 3.26 -2.86
CA VAL A 158 15.21 2.19 -2.97
C VAL A 158 15.60 1.64 -1.60
N TYR A 159 16.16 0.45 -1.59
CA TYR A 159 16.94 -0.04 -0.46
C TYR A 159 18.42 0.16 -0.74
N VAL A 160 19.09 0.88 0.14
CA VAL A 160 20.52 1.18 0.07
C VAL A 160 21.26 0.26 1.01
N GLY A 161 22.09 -0.64 0.47
CA GLY A 161 23.05 -1.43 1.21
C GLY A 161 24.23 -0.53 1.61
N SER A 162 24.39 -0.25 2.89
CA SER A 162 25.47 0.57 3.44
C SER A 162 25.57 0.40 4.95
N ARG A 163 26.79 0.52 5.48
CA ARG A 163 27.03 0.54 6.94
C ARG A 163 27.05 1.96 7.53
N CYS A 164 26.70 2.97 6.74
CA CYS A 164 26.57 4.34 7.23
C CYS A 164 25.46 4.39 8.31
N ASP A 165 25.79 4.92 9.47
CA ASP A 165 24.83 5.14 10.53
C ASP A 165 23.81 6.22 10.12
N VAL A 166 22.56 5.82 9.99
CA VAL A 166 21.42 6.69 9.64
C VAL A 166 20.26 6.47 10.59
N LYS A 167 19.42 7.48 10.72
CA LYS A 167 18.18 7.42 11.52
C LYS A 167 16.97 7.54 10.61
N ILE A 168 15.85 6.97 11.06
CA ILE A 168 14.55 7.20 10.41
C ILE A 168 14.31 8.72 10.38
N GLU A 169 13.74 9.21 9.26
CA GLU A 169 13.50 10.62 8.93
C GLU A 169 14.76 11.41 8.49
N ASP A 170 15.99 10.86 8.54
CA ASP A 170 17.16 11.53 7.96
C ASP A 170 16.88 11.85 6.48
N ARG A 171 17.25 13.06 6.07
CA ARG A 171 17.24 13.48 4.66
C ARG A 171 18.60 13.30 4.06
N ILE A 172 18.63 12.72 2.88
CA ILE A 172 19.85 12.48 2.10
C ILE A 172 19.63 12.92 0.64
N GLN A 173 20.69 13.34 0.00
CA GLN A 173 20.74 13.45 -1.46
C GLN A 173 21.31 12.14 -2.00
N LEU A 174 20.60 11.49 -2.90
CA LEU A 174 20.94 10.19 -3.44
C LEU A 174 21.18 10.27 -4.94
N GLY A 175 22.34 9.77 -5.38
CA GLY A 175 22.70 9.60 -6.78
C GLY A 175 22.97 8.13 -7.10
N PHE A 176 22.38 7.60 -8.16
CA PHE A 176 22.59 6.23 -8.62
C PHE A 176 22.32 6.08 -10.11
N PHE A 177 22.79 4.98 -10.68
CA PHE A 177 22.51 4.58 -12.06
C PHE A 177 21.60 3.35 -12.07
N LEU A 178 20.75 3.27 -13.09
CA LEU A 178 20.08 2.02 -13.45
C LEU A 178 20.66 1.52 -14.79
N PRO A 179 20.64 0.21 -15.06
CA PRO A 179 21.06 -0.30 -16.36
C PRO A 179 20.35 0.42 -17.51
N GLY A 180 21.14 1.11 -18.35
CA GLY A 180 20.63 1.89 -19.49
C GLY A 180 20.02 3.24 -19.15
N SER A 181 20.27 3.78 -17.95
CA SER A 181 19.86 5.14 -17.58
C SER A 181 21.03 6.11 -17.45
N ASP A 182 20.72 7.40 -17.47
CA ASP A 182 21.60 8.45 -16.99
C ASP A 182 21.66 8.44 -15.45
N LEU A 183 22.52 9.28 -14.88
CA LEU A 183 22.57 9.49 -13.43
C LEU A 183 21.22 9.99 -12.93
N ILE A 184 20.66 9.27 -11.99
CA ILE A 184 19.45 9.65 -11.29
C ILE A 184 19.86 10.30 -9.97
N GLU A 185 19.52 11.57 -9.81
CA GLU A 185 19.69 12.31 -8.55
C GLU A 185 18.35 12.71 -7.96
N THR A 186 18.20 12.51 -6.66
CA THR A 186 16.96 12.85 -5.96
C THR A 186 17.21 13.09 -4.48
N ASP A 187 16.43 13.95 -3.87
CA ASP A 187 16.32 13.99 -2.43
C ASP A 187 15.54 12.75 -1.95
N ALA A 188 15.95 12.20 -0.82
CA ALA A 188 15.33 11.03 -0.24
C ALA A 188 15.27 11.15 1.28
N ARG A 189 14.29 10.46 1.87
CA ARG A 189 14.07 10.36 3.29
C ARG A 189 14.24 8.92 3.75
N VAL A 190 14.99 8.69 4.82
CA VAL A 190 15.14 7.37 5.41
C VAL A 190 13.82 6.94 6.05
N ALA A 191 13.20 5.91 5.49
CA ALA A 191 11.91 5.40 5.94
C ALA A 191 12.05 4.28 6.99
N TRP A 192 13.11 3.48 6.92
CA TRP A 192 13.39 2.40 7.86
C TRP A 192 14.86 2.00 7.79
N VAL A 193 15.38 1.42 8.89
CA VAL A 193 16.80 1.02 9.05
C VAL A 193 16.88 -0.48 9.28
N ASN A 194 17.88 -1.13 8.65
CA ASN A 194 18.16 -2.57 8.72
C ASN A 194 19.63 -2.81 9.11
N GLN A 195 20.03 -2.31 10.26
CA GLN A 195 21.41 -2.37 10.74
C GLN A 195 21.46 -2.95 12.15
N GLY A 196 22.64 -3.39 12.57
CA GLY A 196 22.89 -3.93 13.91
C GLY A 196 22.40 -5.37 14.13
N HIS A 197 22.32 -5.78 15.38
CA HIS A 197 22.05 -7.17 15.75
C HIS A 197 20.59 -7.63 15.56
N ARG A 198 19.63 -6.71 15.52
CA ARG A 198 18.19 -7.00 15.33
C ARG A 198 17.67 -6.41 14.02
N ARG A 199 18.20 -6.92 12.90
CA ARG A 199 17.76 -6.50 11.58
C ARG A 199 16.33 -6.94 11.28
N ILE A 200 15.53 -6.03 10.74
CA ILE A 200 14.14 -6.29 10.34
C ILE A 200 14.09 -7.31 9.18
N LYS A 201 15.09 -7.24 8.27
CA LYS A 201 15.25 -8.16 7.13
C LYS A 201 16.65 -8.79 7.14
N PRO A 202 16.86 -9.87 7.89
CA PRO A 202 18.19 -10.47 8.05
C PRO A 202 18.80 -11.00 6.74
N THR A 203 17.97 -11.34 5.75
CA THR A 203 18.38 -11.85 4.43
C THR A 203 18.92 -10.79 3.49
N MET A 204 18.69 -9.50 3.80
CA MET A 204 19.26 -8.38 3.06
C MET A 204 20.58 -7.92 3.71
N PRO A 205 21.51 -7.33 2.95
CA PRO A 205 22.69 -6.71 3.56
C PRO A 205 22.31 -5.62 4.56
N GLU A 206 23.23 -5.22 5.42
CA GLU A 206 23.02 -4.05 6.28
C GLU A 206 22.77 -2.81 5.43
N GLY A 207 21.80 -1.98 5.85
CA GLY A 207 21.42 -0.82 5.08
C GLY A 207 20.14 -0.16 5.59
N PHE A 208 19.49 0.57 4.70
CA PHE A 208 18.27 1.30 5.01
C PHE A 208 17.41 1.50 3.77
N GLY A 209 16.12 1.57 3.99
CA GLY A 209 15.15 1.91 2.95
C GLY A 209 14.89 3.40 2.92
N VAL A 210 14.88 3.99 1.72
CA VAL A 210 14.54 5.40 1.53
C VAL A 210 13.35 5.59 0.62
N GLU A 211 12.61 6.66 0.85
CA GLU A 211 11.57 7.17 -0.03
C GLU A 211 12.09 8.38 -0.81
N PHE A 212 11.81 8.45 -2.10
CA PHE A 212 12.13 9.63 -2.92
C PHE A 212 11.27 10.82 -2.50
N VAL A 213 11.92 11.99 -2.39
CA VAL A 213 11.26 13.25 -2.06
C VAL A 213 11.44 14.21 -3.24
N GLY A 214 10.38 14.37 -4.05
CA GLY A 214 10.45 15.32 -5.16
C GLY A 214 11.34 14.89 -6.34
N ILE A 215 11.37 13.59 -6.66
CA ILE A 215 12.09 13.08 -7.84
C ILE A 215 11.64 13.81 -9.11
N ALA A 216 12.59 14.29 -9.91
CA ALA A 216 12.32 14.96 -11.18
C ALA A 216 11.56 14.03 -12.16
N ALA A 217 10.69 14.60 -13.01
CA ALA A 217 9.83 13.83 -13.92
C ALA A 217 10.64 12.90 -14.84
N GLU A 218 11.75 13.38 -15.39
CA GLU A 218 12.64 12.60 -16.24
C GLU A 218 13.27 11.40 -15.50
N ALA A 219 13.74 11.62 -14.28
CA ALA A 219 14.28 10.57 -13.42
C ALA A 219 13.20 9.56 -13.01
N ALA A 220 11.99 10.03 -12.70
CA ALA A 220 10.84 9.17 -12.41
C ALA A 220 10.47 8.29 -13.61
N ASP A 221 10.54 8.82 -14.82
CA ASP A 221 10.26 8.06 -16.05
C ASP A 221 11.36 7.03 -16.37
N GLN A 222 12.64 7.32 -16.04
CA GLN A 222 13.71 6.32 -16.12
C GLN A 222 13.46 5.16 -15.16
N VAL A 223 13.09 5.45 -13.90
CA VAL A 223 12.73 4.44 -12.89
C VAL A 223 11.53 3.61 -13.36
N LYS A 224 10.48 4.24 -13.91
CA LYS A 224 9.31 3.54 -14.45
C LYS A 224 9.69 2.59 -15.58
N ARG A 225 10.46 3.05 -16.54
CA ARG A 225 10.93 2.22 -17.69
C ARG A 225 11.74 1.02 -17.21
N TYR A 226 12.66 1.23 -16.27
CA TYR A 226 13.44 0.15 -15.70
C TYR A 226 12.54 -0.90 -15.03
N ILE A 227 11.63 -0.48 -14.15
CA ILE A 227 10.72 -1.40 -13.45
C ILE A 227 9.84 -2.15 -14.45
N ALA A 228 9.28 -1.46 -15.45
CA ALA A 228 8.41 -2.08 -16.46
C ALA A 228 9.11 -3.15 -17.29
N ALA A 229 10.42 -3.05 -17.50
CA ALA A 229 11.20 -4.05 -18.23
C ALA A 229 11.36 -5.39 -17.47
N TYR A 230 11.17 -5.39 -16.15
CA TYR A 230 11.32 -6.58 -15.29
C TYR A 230 9.99 -7.14 -14.77
N VAL A 231 8.88 -6.50 -15.10
CA VAL A 231 7.54 -7.05 -14.78
C VAL A 231 7.15 -8.01 -15.91
N PRO A 232 6.93 -9.30 -15.64
CA PRO A 232 6.37 -10.21 -16.65
C PRO A 232 5.00 -9.68 -17.12
N ARG A 233 4.83 -9.59 -18.44
CA ARG A 233 3.53 -9.26 -19.07
C ARG A 233 2.50 -10.34 -18.78
#